data_6bc575cbf44a4b34b060b433c08aa9e3
#
_entry.id   6bc575cbf44a4b34b060b433c08aa9e3
#
_cell.length_a   1.000
_cell.length_b   1.000
_cell.length_c   1.000
_cell.angle_alpha   90.00
_cell.angle_beta   90.00
_cell.angle_gamma   90.00
#
_symmetry.space_group_name_H-M   'P 1'
#
loop_
_entity.id
_entity.type
_entity.pdbx_description
1 polymer ?
#
loop_
_entity_poly.entity_id
_entity_poly.type
_entity_poly.pdbx_seq_one_letter_code
_entity_poly.pdbx_strand_id
1 'polypeptide(L)'
;MINVNTCQNTSFHPSLFAAEQLMPDYVRRRMDAHHVTRIEQLLGGEHPHAWQPLKAGSVFLAGNDYLCLAGEPALVRAQVNALQGSESEQLMSAVYLQEGSAQHRLEHKFARFMGAEDAILAQSGWAANVGLVQTLAEPGLPVYLDMQAHASLWEGVQSAGAVPVSFRHNDLEHLQRQVARHGRGVIAVDALYSTNGSVAPLLELVDLAWATGCVLIVDESHSLGTHGPRGAGLVAALGLQDRVHFRTASLAKAFAGRAGVITCSSKFKGYFLSESRPAIFSSCLLRHELAWFDAAIDFVAAADERRVALHIKACALREELGALGYNVSDGTEQIIALEA
;
A
#
# COMPACT_ATOMS: atom_id res chain seq x y z
N MET A 1 -39.51 -9.15 -31.22
CA MET A 1 -38.54 -8.66 -32.22
C MET A 1 -38.28 -7.21 -31.91
N ILE A 2 -37.19 -6.94 -31.18
CA ILE A 2 -36.73 -5.58 -30.85
C ILE A 2 -35.75 -5.21 -31.95
N ASN A 3 -36.09 -4.15 -32.69
CA ASN A 3 -35.34 -3.69 -33.84
C ASN A 3 -34.07 -2.96 -33.39
N VAL A 4 -32.90 -3.59 -33.59
CA VAL A 4 -31.58 -3.05 -33.23
C VAL A 4 -30.94 -2.50 -34.51
N ASN A 5 -31.46 -1.39 -35.00
CA ASN A 5 -30.80 -0.64 -36.07
C ASN A 5 -31.12 0.84 -35.89
N THR A 6 -30.25 1.54 -35.20
CA THR A 6 -29.81 2.93 -35.47
C THR A 6 -28.75 3.33 -34.44
N CYS A 7 -27.55 2.74 -34.49
CA CYS A 7 -26.37 3.45 -34.05
C CYS A 7 -25.91 4.32 -35.22
N GLN A 8 -26.51 5.49 -35.34
CA GLN A 8 -25.98 6.52 -36.23
C GLN A 8 -24.67 7.04 -35.61
N ASN A 9 -23.62 7.07 -36.42
CA ASN A 9 -22.35 7.74 -36.18
C ASN A 9 -22.57 9.10 -35.51
N THR A 10 -22.44 9.17 -34.21
CA THR A 10 -22.21 10.43 -33.56
C THR A 10 -20.74 10.80 -33.81
N SER A 11 -20.56 11.59 -34.87
CA SER A 11 -19.33 12.34 -35.08
C SER A 11 -18.97 13.01 -33.74
N PHE A 12 -17.81 12.68 -33.15
CA PHE A 12 -17.26 13.37 -32.01
C PHE A 12 -17.16 14.86 -32.38
N HIS A 13 -18.03 15.67 -31.81
CA HIS A 13 -18.02 17.10 -32.01
C HIS A 13 -16.84 17.70 -31.20
N PRO A 14 -15.98 18.55 -31.81
CA PRO A 14 -14.87 19.21 -31.11
C PRO A 14 -15.29 20.10 -29.91
N SER A 15 -16.57 20.39 -29.77
CA SER A 15 -17.13 21.19 -28.66
C SER A 15 -17.14 20.48 -27.30
N LEU A 16 -16.79 19.19 -27.22
CA LEU A 16 -16.62 18.50 -25.93
C LEU A 16 -15.35 18.90 -25.17
N PHE A 17 -14.42 19.60 -25.81
CA PHE A 17 -13.22 20.14 -25.16
C PHE A 17 -13.44 21.51 -24.45
N ALA A 18 -14.68 22.01 -24.44
CA ALA A 18 -15.05 23.18 -23.63
C ALA A 18 -15.32 22.86 -22.15
N ALA A 19 -15.00 21.65 -21.68
CA ALA A 19 -15.21 21.29 -20.28
C ALA A 19 -14.47 22.24 -19.30
N GLU A 20 -13.33 22.78 -19.72
CA GLU A 20 -12.58 23.76 -18.93
C GLU A 20 -13.34 25.10 -18.80
N GLN A 21 -14.08 25.52 -19.83
CA GLN A 21 -14.93 26.72 -19.79
C GLN A 21 -16.16 26.54 -18.89
N LEU A 22 -16.57 25.29 -18.63
CA LEU A 22 -17.69 24.98 -17.73
C LEU A 22 -17.26 24.92 -16.26
N MET A 23 -15.95 24.95 -15.98
CA MET A 23 -15.45 24.92 -14.60
C MET A 23 -15.70 26.24 -13.90
N PRO A 24 -16.19 26.23 -12.65
CA PRO A 24 -16.28 27.44 -11.82
C PRO A 24 -14.92 28.12 -11.65
N ASP A 25 -14.93 29.45 -11.53
CA ASP A 25 -13.70 30.25 -11.45
C ASP A 25 -12.74 29.83 -10.33
N TYR A 26 -13.26 29.34 -9.19
CA TYR A 26 -12.38 28.91 -8.10
C TYR A 26 -11.61 27.61 -8.45
N VAL A 27 -12.17 26.74 -9.28
CA VAL A 27 -11.50 25.54 -9.77
C VAL A 27 -10.44 25.93 -10.81
N ARG A 28 -10.83 26.76 -11.80
CA ARG A 28 -9.91 27.26 -12.82
C ARG A 28 -8.69 27.94 -12.20
N ARG A 29 -8.89 28.88 -11.27
CA ARG A 29 -7.78 29.53 -10.56
C ARG A 29 -6.84 28.55 -9.85
N ARG A 30 -7.34 27.46 -9.27
CA ARG A 30 -6.50 26.42 -8.66
C ARG A 30 -5.70 25.64 -9.69
N MET A 31 -6.32 25.32 -10.84
CA MET A 31 -5.65 24.64 -11.95
C MET A 31 -4.55 25.51 -12.54
N ASP A 32 -4.86 26.78 -12.82
CA ASP A 32 -3.91 27.76 -13.36
C ASP A 32 -2.73 27.98 -12.39
N ALA A 33 -3.01 28.17 -11.10
CA ALA A 33 -1.98 28.31 -10.09
C ALA A 33 -1.09 27.05 -9.99
N HIS A 34 -1.66 25.86 -10.08
CA HIS A 34 -0.91 24.61 -10.13
C HIS A 34 -0.03 24.54 -11.38
N HIS A 35 -0.59 24.88 -12.55
CA HIS A 35 0.18 24.88 -13.81
C HIS A 35 1.39 25.80 -13.71
N VAL A 36 1.17 27.06 -13.31
CA VAL A 36 2.25 28.04 -13.17
C VAL A 36 3.31 27.60 -12.14
N THR A 37 2.87 27.20 -10.93
CA THR A 37 3.82 26.93 -9.84
C THR A 37 4.50 25.58 -9.96
N ARG A 38 3.78 24.54 -10.40
CA ARG A 38 4.30 23.18 -10.43
C ARG A 38 4.84 22.77 -11.78
N ILE A 39 4.20 23.19 -12.88
CA ILE A 39 4.63 22.76 -14.22
C ILE A 39 5.67 23.75 -14.77
N GLU A 40 5.34 25.05 -14.85
CA GLU A 40 6.26 26.03 -15.46
C GLU A 40 7.48 26.31 -14.58
N GLN A 41 7.26 26.68 -13.29
CA GLN A 41 8.35 27.12 -12.42
C GLN A 41 9.18 25.98 -11.86
N LEU A 42 8.55 24.87 -11.40
CA LEU A 42 9.27 23.78 -10.75
C LEU A 42 9.80 22.75 -11.77
N LEU A 43 9.03 22.45 -12.82
CA LEU A 43 9.34 21.39 -13.78
C LEU A 43 9.78 21.92 -15.15
N GLY A 44 10.01 23.24 -15.29
CA GLY A 44 10.49 23.84 -16.53
C GLY A 44 9.54 23.70 -17.73
N GLY A 45 8.24 23.54 -17.47
CA GLY A 45 7.20 23.34 -18.49
C GLY A 45 6.96 21.88 -18.87
N GLU A 46 7.72 20.93 -18.32
CA GLU A 46 7.52 19.49 -18.56
C GLU A 46 6.58 18.89 -17.52
N HIS A 47 5.44 18.38 -17.96
CA HIS A 47 4.51 17.71 -17.04
C HIS A 47 5.10 16.37 -16.58
N PRO A 48 5.10 16.05 -15.25
CA PRO A 48 5.70 14.81 -14.74
C PRO A 48 5.04 13.54 -15.30
N HIS A 49 3.84 13.67 -15.84
CA HIS A 49 3.10 12.58 -16.49
C HIS A 49 3.24 12.58 -18.02
N ALA A 50 4.04 13.49 -18.60
CA ALA A 50 4.40 13.42 -20.00
C ALA A 50 5.41 12.29 -20.21
N TRP A 51 4.91 11.05 -20.23
CA TRP A 51 5.72 9.86 -20.43
C TRP A 51 6.34 9.90 -21.83
N GLN A 52 7.63 10.16 -21.89
CA GLN A 52 8.37 9.83 -23.09
C GLN A 52 8.53 8.31 -23.17
N PRO A 53 8.31 7.70 -24.35
CA PRO A 53 8.57 6.27 -24.50
C PRO A 53 10.01 5.95 -24.11
N LEU A 54 10.20 4.93 -23.27
CA LEU A 54 11.52 4.48 -22.92
C LEU A 54 12.29 4.09 -24.18
N LYS A 55 13.52 4.55 -24.31
CA LYS A 55 14.40 4.14 -25.41
C LYS A 55 14.69 2.65 -25.30
N ALA A 56 14.88 2.00 -26.45
CA ALA A 56 15.29 0.59 -26.46
C ALA A 56 16.57 0.38 -25.59
N GLY A 57 16.53 -0.58 -24.69
CA GLY A 57 17.62 -0.85 -23.75
C GLY A 57 17.60 -0.04 -22.46
N SER A 58 16.62 0.84 -22.25
CA SER A 58 16.46 1.56 -20.96
C SER A 58 16.06 0.57 -19.86
N VAL A 59 16.61 0.78 -18.66
CA VAL A 59 16.24 0.06 -17.44
C VAL A 59 15.24 0.93 -16.66
N PHE A 60 14.06 0.36 -16.37
CA PHE A 60 13.02 1.05 -15.60
C PHE A 60 13.16 0.70 -14.11
N LEU A 61 13.72 1.62 -13.33
CA LEU A 61 13.97 1.43 -11.89
C LEU A 61 12.86 1.95 -10.97
N ALA A 62 11.86 2.68 -11.52
CA ALA A 62 10.79 3.28 -10.72
C ALA A 62 9.62 2.31 -10.42
N GLY A 63 9.73 1.04 -10.81
CA GLY A 63 8.68 0.03 -10.57
C GLY A 63 8.71 -0.52 -9.15
N ASN A 64 7.55 -0.97 -8.67
CA ASN A 64 7.40 -1.59 -7.34
C ASN A 64 7.28 -3.12 -7.40
N ASP A 65 7.37 -3.75 -8.56
CA ASP A 65 7.38 -5.21 -8.72
C ASP A 65 8.75 -5.78 -8.34
N TYR A 66 9.06 -5.72 -7.05
CA TYR A 66 10.39 -6.03 -6.51
C TYR A 66 10.89 -7.43 -6.84
N LEU A 67 10.00 -8.39 -7.00
CA LEU A 67 10.34 -9.77 -7.32
C LEU A 67 10.09 -10.13 -8.79
N CYS A 68 9.73 -9.15 -9.63
CA CYS A 68 9.43 -9.34 -11.07
C CYS A 68 8.34 -10.39 -11.30
N LEU A 69 7.21 -10.29 -10.61
CA LEU A 69 6.11 -11.24 -10.68
C LEU A 69 5.06 -10.93 -11.74
N ALA A 70 4.94 -9.68 -12.21
CA ALA A 70 3.86 -9.27 -13.12
C ALA A 70 3.76 -10.11 -14.40
N GLY A 71 4.89 -10.62 -14.89
CA GLY A 71 4.96 -11.50 -16.07
C GLY A 71 5.17 -13.00 -15.75
N GLU A 72 5.08 -13.42 -14.47
CA GLU A 72 5.37 -14.80 -14.09
C GLU A 72 4.33 -15.78 -14.68
N PRO A 73 4.75 -16.73 -15.54
CA PRO A 73 3.80 -17.56 -16.27
C PRO A 73 2.85 -18.38 -15.40
N ALA A 74 3.28 -18.79 -14.21
CA ALA A 74 2.45 -19.56 -13.28
C ALA A 74 1.30 -18.71 -12.73
N LEU A 75 1.58 -17.46 -12.37
CA LEU A 75 0.60 -16.52 -11.83
C LEU A 75 -0.38 -16.07 -12.90
N VAL A 76 0.13 -15.76 -14.11
CA VAL A 76 -0.71 -15.42 -15.27
C VAL A 76 -1.66 -16.56 -15.61
N ARG A 77 -1.16 -17.82 -15.62
CA ARG A 77 -2.04 -18.99 -15.86
C ARG A 77 -3.11 -19.13 -14.80
N ALA A 78 -2.80 -18.94 -13.52
CA ALA A 78 -3.80 -19.00 -12.44
C ALA A 78 -4.93 -17.96 -12.67
N GLN A 79 -4.55 -16.74 -13.03
CA GLN A 79 -5.51 -15.66 -13.32
C GLN A 79 -6.36 -15.97 -14.57
N VAL A 80 -5.75 -16.42 -15.66
CA VAL A 80 -6.46 -16.77 -16.90
C VAL A 80 -7.43 -17.93 -16.67
N ASN A 81 -7.02 -18.98 -15.96
CA ASN A 81 -7.89 -20.10 -15.62
C ASN A 81 -9.10 -19.66 -14.79
N ALA A 82 -8.91 -18.72 -13.84
CA ALA A 82 -10.01 -18.16 -13.08
C ALA A 82 -10.98 -17.35 -13.94
N LEU A 83 -10.51 -16.60 -14.93
CA LEU A 83 -11.36 -15.85 -15.88
C LEU A 83 -12.16 -16.77 -16.81
N GLN A 84 -11.58 -17.90 -17.21
CA GLN A 84 -12.22 -18.87 -18.10
C GLN A 84 -13.18 -19.83 -17.40
N GLY A 85 -13.16 -19.88 -16.08
CA GLY A 85 -14.02 -20.74 -15.30
C GLY A 85 -15.50 -20.31 -15.39
N SER A 86 -16.40 -21.28 -15.24
CA SER A 86 -17.86 -21.11 -15.37
C SER A 86 -18.57 -20.60 -14.12
N GLU A 87 -17.86 -20.43 -12.99
CA GLU A 87 -18.44 -19.94 -11.76
C GLU A 87 -18.79 -18.46 -11.87
N SER A 88 -19.98 -18.08 -11.41
CA SER A 88 -20.39 -16.68 -11.37
C SER A 88 -19.58 -15.89 -10.33
N GLU A 89 -19.20 -14.67 -10.69
CA GLU A 89 -18.60 -13.75 -9.72
C GLU A 89 -19.65 -13.16 -8.77
N GLN A 90 -19.31 -13.10 -7.50
CA GLN A 90 -20.12 -12.40 -6.50
C GLN A 90 -19.60 -10.97 -6.38
N LEU A 91 -20.18 -10.05 -7.16
CA LEU A 91 -19.85 -8.62 -7.10
C LEU A 91 -20.64 -7.96 -5.98
N MET A 92 -20.15 -8.06 -4.76
CA MET A 92 -20.76 -7.49 -3.57
C MET A 92 -19.71 -6.97 -2.59
N SER A 93 -20.15 -6.27 -1.56
CA SER A 93 -19.28 -5.92 -0.44
C SER A 93 -18.75 -7.18 0.28
N ALA A 94 -17.49 -7.11 0.74
CA ALA A 94 -16.86 -8.23 1.44
C ALA A 94 -17.62 -8.64 2.72
N VAL A 95 -18.40 -7.75 3.30
CA VAL A 95 -19.21 -8.02 4.50
C VAL A 95 -20.31 -9.06 4.29
N TYR A 96 -20.69 -9.33 3.04
CA TYR A 96 -21.71 -10.33 2.68
C TYR A 96 -21.11 -11.67 2.24
N LEU A 97 -19.77 -11.78 2.20
CA LEU A 97 -19.12 -13.02 1.83
C LEU A 97 -19.37 -14.10 2.91
N GLN A 98 -19.75 -15.27 2.44
CA GLN A 98 -19.98 -16.40 3.34
C GLN A 98 -18.66 -16.97 3.86
N GLU A 99 -18.70 -17.55 5.05
CA GLU A 99 -17.59 -18.32 5.59
C GLU A 99 -17.16 -19.42 4.60
N GLY A 100 -15.84 -19.60 4.44
CA GLY A 100 -15.31 -20.56 3.47
C GLY A 100 -15.34 -20.08 2.01
N SER A 101 -15.72 -18.82 1.72
CA SER A 101 -15.56 -18.22 0.39
C SER A 101 -14.08 -18.23 -0.06
N ALA A 102 -13.84 -18.04 -1.35
CA ALA A 102 -12.48 -17.98 -1.89
C ALA A 102 -11.65 -16.88 -1.21
N GLN A 103 -12.25 -15.71 -0.95
CA GLN A 103 -11.57 -14.64 -0.23
C GLN A 103 -11.22 -15.01 1.21
N HIS A 104 -12.14 -15.60 1.98
CA HIS A 104 -11.85 -16.05 3.36
C HIS A 104 -10.72 -17.10 3.41
N ARG A 105 -10.72 -18.06 2.47
CA ARG A 105 -9.61 -19.04 2.40
C ARG A 105 -8.26 -18.34 2.12
N LEU A 106 -8.26 -17.34 1.25
CA LEU A 106 -7.06 -16.58 0.93
C LEU A 106 -6.62 -15.70 2.11
N GLU A 107 -7.54 -15.08 2.84
CA GLU A 107 -7.26 -14.35 4.08
C GLU A 107 -6.56 -15.23 5.12
N HIS A 108 -7.07 -16.45 5.37
CA HIS A 108 -6.39 -17.40 6.24
C HIS A 108 -5.01 -17.84 5.70
N LYS A 109 -4.82 -17.90 4.37
CA LYS A 109 -3.52 -18.20 3.78
C LYS A 109 -2.53 -17.06 4.03
N PHE A 110 -2.95 -15.80 3.88
CA PHE A 110 -2.14 -14.64 4.25
C PHE A 110 -1.84 -14.59 5.75
N ALA A 111 -2.81 -14.87 6.61
CA ALA A 111 -2.59 -14.94 8.05
C ALA A 111 -1.47 -15.92 8.40
N ARG A 112 -1.54 -17.15 7.88
CA ARG A 112 -0.47 -18.15 8.06
C ARG A 112 0.88 -17.70 7.49
N PHE A 113 0.88 -17.10 6.30
CA PHE A 113 2.10 -16.60 5.66
C PHE A 113 2.76 -15.50 6.49
N MET A 114 1.98 -14.59 7.07
CA MET A 114 2.46 -13.48 7.88
C MET A 114 2.65 -13.85 9.36
N GLY A 115 2.24 -15.05 9.81
CA GLY A 115 2.33 -15.49 11.20
C GLY A 115 1.32 -14.78 12.11
N ALA A 116 0.06 -14.64 11.68
CA ALA A 116 -1.02 -14.01 12.43
C ALA A 116 -2.21 -14.99 12.63
N GLU A 117 -3.12 -14.66 13.57
CA GLU A 117 -4.32 -15.44 13.83
C GLU A 117 -5.28 -15.41 12.64
N ASP A 118 -5.54 -14.22 12.10
CA ASP A 118 -6.42 -13.99 10.95
C ASP A 118 -5.90 -12.82 10.10
N ALA A 119 -6.49 -12.65 8.92
CA ALA A 119 -6.22 -11.50 8.05
C ALA A 119 -7.48 -11.04 7.34
N ILE A 120 -7.45 -9.80 6.86
CA ILE A 120 -8.49 -9.16 6.06
C ILE A 120 -7.88 -8.71 4.75
N LEU A 121 -8.55 -8.98 3.63
CA LEU A 121 -8.19 -8.46 2.33
C LEU A 121 -9.02 -7.21 1.99
N ALA A 122 -8.36 -6.19 1.50
CA ALA A 122 -8.94 -4.94 1.02
C ALA A 122 -8.56 -4.70 -0.45
N GLN A 123 -9.27 -3.82 -1.16
CA GLN A 123 -9.02 -3.55 -2.59
C GLN A 123 -7.67 -2.90 -2.88
N SER A 124 -7.01 -2.35 -1.88
CA SER A 124 -5.68 -1.76 -1.98
C SER A 124 -5.05 -1.58 -0.61
N GLY A 125 -3.73 -1.39 -0.55
CA GLY A 125 -3.06 -0.95 0.69
C GLY A 125 -3.62 0.37 1.23
N TRP A 126 -4.02 1.28 0.33
CA TRP A 126 -4.71 2.51 0.71
C TRP A 126 -6.00 2.21 1.48
N ALA A 127 -6.89 1.39 0.93
CA ALA A 127 -8.15 1.02 1.57
C ALA A 127 -7.94 0.26 2.88
N ALA A 128 -6.90 -0.58 2.97
CA ALA A 128 -6.51 -1.27 4.18
C ALA A 128 -6.13 -0.29 5.30
N ASN A 129 -5.23 0.66 5.02
CA ASN A 129 -4.77 1.65 6.00
C ASN A 129 -5.89 2.59 6.43
N VAL A 130 -6.64 3.17 5.47
CA VAL A 130 -7.75 4.07 5.77
C VAL A 130 -8.81 3.36 6.60
N GLY A 131 -9.20 2.15 6.20
CA GLY A 131 -10.19 1.36 6.92
C GLY A 131 -9.75 0.96 8.33
N LEU A 132 -8.48 0.57 8.48
CA LEU A 132 -7.92 0.17 9.78
C LEU A 132 -7.88 1.37 10.76
N VAL A 133 -7.30 2.48 10.34
CA VAL A 133 -7.21 3.67 11.20
C VAL A 133 -8.60 4.19 11.56
N GLN A 134 -9.53 4.22 10.59
CA GLN A 134 -10.92 4.63 10.82
C GLN A 134 -11.66 3.73 11.84
N THR A 135 -11.34 2.44 11.84
CA THR A 135 -11.96 1.47 12.76
C THR A 135 -11.38 1.54 14.18
N LEU A 136 -10.09 1.91 14.30
CA LEU A 136 -9.36 1.97 15.56
C LEU A 136 -9.48 3.34 16.26
N ALA A 137 -9.62 4.41 15.50
CA ALA A 137 -9.59 5.77 16.02
C ALA A 137 -10.99 6.40 16.04
N GLU A 138 -11.19 7.27 16.99
CA GLU A 138 -12.41 8.05 17.18
C GLU A 138 -12.10 9.54 17.32
N PRO A 139 -13.09 10.45 17.20
CA PRO A 139 -12.86 11.87 17.39
C PRO A 139 -12.20 12.19 18.73
N GLY A 140 -11.08 12.91 18.68
CA GLY A 140 -10.30 13.26 19.86
C GLY A 140 -9.19 12.29 20.24
N LEU A 141 -9.16 11.06 19.73
CA LEU A 141 -8.07 10.11 19.96
C LEU A 141 -6.80 10.57 19.23
N PRO A 142 -5.62 10.66 19.89
CA PRO A 142 -4.38 10.98 19.20
C PRO A 142 -3.91 9.79 18.34
N VAL A 143 -3.52 10.08 17.11
CA VAL A 143 -2.84 9.14 16.22
C VAL A 143 -1.46 9.71 15.90
N TYR A 144 -0.43 9.01 16.38
CA TYR A 144 0.97 9.39 16.26
C TYR A 144 1.50 8.88 14.92
N LEU A 145 1.85 9.80 14.03
CA LEU A 145 2.30 9.50 12.67
C LEU A 145 3.75 9.93 12.50
N ASP A 146 4.59 9.03 12.03
CA ASP A 146 5.90 9.43 11.51
C ASP A 146 5.69 10.44 10.35
N MET A 147 6.50 11.50 10.30
CA MET A 147 6.35 12.54 9.26
C MET A 147 6.52 12.00 7.84
N GLN A 148 7.19 10.87 7.67
CA GLN A 148 7.36 10.19 6.38
C GLN A 148 6.39 9.03 6.17
N ALA A 149 5.48 8.74 7.12
CA ALA A 149 4.48 7.69 6.98
C ALA A 149 3.61 7.90 5.73
N HIS A 150 3.23 6.80 5.10
CA HIS A 150 2.47 6.83 3.86
C HIS A 150 1.16 7.63 3.97
N ALA A 151 0.83 8.39 2.94
CA ALA A 151 -0.34 9.28 2.90
C ALA A 151 -1.66 8.60 3.27
N SER A 152 -1.83 7.30 3.04
CA SER A 152 -3.03 6.56 3.42
C SER A 152 -3.24 6.46 4.93
N LEU A 153 -2.18 6.46 5.74
CA LEU A 153 -2.28 6.50 7.21
C LEU A 153 -2.79 7.88 7.66
N TRP A 154 -2.28 8.96 7.07
CA TRP A 154 -2.77 10.32 7.31
C TRP A 154 -4.23 10.49 6.90
N GLU A 155 -4.62 9.97 5.73
CA GLU A 155 -6.01 9.99 5.26
C GLU A 155 -6.93 9.21 6.21
N GLY A 156 -6.46 8.08 6.73
CA GLY A 156 -7.21 7.31 7.73
C GLY A 156 -7.54 8.12 8.97
N VAL A 157 -6.59 8.92 9.47
CA VAL A 157 -6.79 9.81 10.63
C VAL A 157 -7.84 10.88 10.33
N GLN A 158 -7.77 11.51 9.15
CA GLN A 158 -8.78 12.49 8.73
C GLN A 158 -10.17 11.86 8.59
N SER A 159 -10.25 10.68 7.99
CA SER A 159 -11.50 9.93 7.82
C SER A 159 -12.15 9.51 9.14
N ALA A 160 -11.34 9.24 10.17
CA ALA A 160 -11.79 8.92 11.52
C ALA A 160 -12.22 10.18 12.32
N GLY A 161 -11.83 11.37 11.87
CA GLY A 161 -11.95 12.60 12.66
C GLY A 161 -11.06 12.61 13.91
N ALA A 162 -10.02 11.78 13.92
CA ALA A 162 -9.06 11.67 15.01
C ALA A 162 -8.05 12.83 14.99
N VAL A 163 -7.23 12.95 16.03
CA VAL A 163 -6.24 14.01 16.15
C VAL A 163 -4.89 13.54 15.59
N PRO A 164 -4.43 14.07 14.44
CA PRO A 164 -3.10 13.73 13.94
C PRO A 164 -2.02 14.41 14.81
N VAL A 165 -1.10 13.60 15.33
CA VAL A 165 0.06 14.07 16.08
C VAL A 165 1.32 13.57 15.38
N SER A 166 1.98 14.46 14.63
CA SER A 166 3.21 14.07 13.92
C SER A 166 4.41 14.00 14.84
N PHE A 167 5.31 13.08 14.57
CA PHE A 167 6.65 13.05 15.17
C PHE A 167 7.73 12.99 14.09
N ARG A 168 8.93 13.47 14.43
CA ARG A 168 10.07 13.50 13.51
C ARG A 168 10.43 12.09 13.09
N HIS A 169 10.80 11.94 11.83
CA HIS A 169 11.12 10.65 11.23
C HIS A 169 12.09 9.82 12.07
N ASN A 170 11.68 8.63 12.45
CA ASN A 170 12.41 7.67 13.28
C ASN A 170 12.90 8.21 14.65
N ASP A 171 12.37 9.35 15.12
CA ASP A 171 12.76 9.97 16.40
C ASP A 171 11.86 9.47 17.55
N LEU A 172 12.33 8.41 18.21
CA LEU A 172 11.61 7.79 19.32
C LEU A 172 11.49 8.70 20.53
N GLU A 173 12.49 9.55 20.82
CA GLU A 173 12.40 10.51 21.92
C GLU A 173 11.31 11.54 21.64
N HIS A 174 11.20 12.02 20.40
CA HIS A 174 10.13 12.93 20.03
C HIS A 174 8.76 12.23 20.13
N LEU A 175 8.63 10.99 19.66
CA LEU A 175 7.41 10.20 19.81
C LEU A 175 7.04 10.03 21.28
N GLN A 176 7.99 9.68 22.14
CA GLN A 176 7.75 9.51 23.57
C GLN A 176 7.26 10.80 24.23
N ARG A 177 7.85 11.96 23.88
CA ARG A 177 7.37 13.27 24.36
C ARG A 177 5.95 13.55 23.89
N GLN A 178 5.60 13.22 22.63
CA GLN A 178 4.25 13.40 22.13
C GLN A 178 3.23 12.51 22.85
N VAL A 179 3.57 11.24 23.09
CA VAL A 179 2.70 10.33 23.86
C VAL A 179 2.52 10.80 25.29
N ALA A 180 3.60 11.27 25.95
CA ALA A 180 3.51 11.83 27.29
C ALA A 180 2.59 13.08 27.37
N ARG A 181 2.55 13.87 26.29
CA ARG A 181 1.73 15.11 26.21
C ARG A 181 0.27 14.83 25.89
N HIS A 182 -0.01 13.91 24.98
CA HIS A 182 -1.34 13.71 24.42
C HIS A 182 -2.04 12.43 24.92
N GLY A 183 -1.29 11.55 25.63
CA GLY A 183 -1.82 10.31 26.19
C GLY A 183 -1.74 9.11 25.26
N ARG A 184 -2.41 8.03 25.65
CA ARG A 184 -2.47 6.81 24.84
C ARG A 184 -3.27 7.03 23.54
N GLY A 185 -2.87 6.34 22.47
CA GLY A 185 -3.52 6.46 21.17
C GLY A 185 -3.05 5.37 20.21
N VAL A 186 -2.99 5.69 18.92
CA VAL A 186 -2.49 4.80 17.89
C VAL A 186 -1.15 5.34 17.38
N ILE A 187 -0.13 4.49 17.30
CA ILE A 187 1.15 4.78 16.63
C ILE A 187 1.09 4.11 15.26
N ALA A 188 1.37 4.84 14.18
CA ALA A 188 1.35 4.33 12.83
C ALA A 188 2.64 4.72 12.08
N VAL A 189 3.33 3.69 11.57
CA VAL A 189 4.63 3.82 10.89
C VAL A 189 4.70 2.90 9.68
N ASP A 190 5.57 3.21 8.72
CA ASP A 190 5.99 2.26 7.70
C ASP A 190 7.19 1.46 8.23
N ALA A 191 7.22 0.15 8.00
CA ALA A 191 8.37 -0.68 8.36
C ALA A 191 9.61 -0.31 7.53
N LEU A 192 9.37 -0.02 6.25
CA LEU A 192 10.34 0.44 5.26
C LEU A 192 9.71 1.60 4.48
N TYR A 193 10.30 2.77 4.58
CA TYR A 193 9.75 4.00 4.01
C TYR A 193 9.99 4.12 2.51
N SER A 194 8.94 4.44 1.77
CA SER A 194 8.97 4.55 0.31
C SER A 194 9.77 5.76 -0.19
N THR A 195 9.97 6.76 0.64
CA THR A 195 10.58 8.04 0.28
C THR A 195 12.10 7.96 0.17
N ASN A 196 12.75 7.23 1.07
CA ASN A 196 14.21 7.20 1.18
C ASN A 196 14.79 5.81 1.46
N GLY A 197 13.95 4.78 1.67
CA GLY A 197 14.41 3.42 1.98
C GLY A 197 14.89 3.23 3.42
N SER A 198 14.60 4.17 4.33
CA SER A 198 14.92 4.01 5.74
C SER A 198 14.02 2.95 6.40
N VAL A 199 14.55 2.28 7.42
CA VAL A 199 13.84 1.27 8.21
C VAL A 199 13.40 1.86 9.54
N ALA A 200 12.18 1.56 9.98
CA ALA A 200 11.69 1.97 11.28
C ALA A 200 12.38 1.20 12.42
N PRO A 201 12.63 1.82 13.58
CA PRO A 201 13.17 1.15 14.77
C PRO A 201 12.09 0.31 15.46
N LEU A 202 11.70 -0.83 14.82
CA LEU A 202 10.51 -1.61 15.17
C LEU A 202 10.59 -2.21 16.58
N LEU A 203 11.76 -2.61 17.06
CA LEU A 203 11.93 -3.17 18.41
C LEU A 203 11.55 -2.14 19.47
N GLU A 204 12.09 -0.95 19.36
CA GLU A 204 11.87 0.15 20.29
C GLU A 204 10.44 0.71 20.18
N LEU A 205 9.88 0.75 18.96
CA LEU A 205 8.49 1.15 18.74
C LEU A 205 7.51 0.19 19.42
N VAL A 206 7.78 -1.11 19.33
CA VAL A 206 6.98 -2.13 20.03
C VAL A 206 7.08 -1.94 21.55
N ASP A 207 8.28 -1.78 22.09
CA ASP A 207 8.48 -1.57 23.52
C ASP A 207 7.76 -0.31 24.01
N LEU A 208 7.87 0.79 23.26
CA LEU A 208 7.18 2.03 23.58
C LEU A 208 5.65 1.88 23.54
N ALA A 209 5.11 1.23 22.50
CA ALA A 209 3.67 1.02 22.36
C ALA A 209 3.11 0.23 23.54
N TRP A 210 3.78 -0.86 23.94
CA TRP A 210 3.37 -1.66 25.08
C TRP A 210 3.50 -0.91 26.41
N ALA A 211 4.59 -0.17 26.61
CA ALA A 211 4.82 0.61 27.84
C ALA A 211 3.81 1.75 28.02
N THR A 212 3.29 2.30 26.93
CA THR A 212 2.35 3.43 26.95
C THR A 212 0.88 3.04 26.76
N GLY A 213 0.60 1.77 26.47
CA GLY A 213 -0.73 1.29 26.15
C GLY A 213 -1.26 1.84 24.82
N CYS A 214 -0.37 2.21 23.90
CA CYS A 214 -0.74 2.61 22.54
C CYS A 214 -0.91 1.38 21.65
N VAL A 215 -1.81 1.48 20.67
CA VAL A 215 -1.90 0.52 19.56
C VAL A 215 -0.79 0.82 18.56
N LEU A 216 -0.12 -0.20 18.04
CA LEU A 216 0.90 -0.06 17.01
C LEU A 216 0.42 -0.65 15.68
N ILE A 217 0.40 0.17 14.63
CA ILE A 217 0.20 -0.20 13.23
C ILE A 217 1.55 -0.11 12.52
N VAL A 218 1.92 -1.18 11.82
CA VAL A 218 3.13 -1.23 10.98
C VAL A 218 2.72 -1.52 9.54
N ASP A 219 2.94 -0.56 8.64
CA ASP A 219 2.76 -0.76 7.20
C ASP A 219 4.00 -1.45 6.60
N GLU A 220 3.84 -2.67 6.16
CA GLU A 220 4.87 -3.50 5.56
C GLU A 220 4.80 -3.55 4.02
N SER A 221 4.16 -2.58 3.38
CA SER A 221 3.99 -2.53 1.92
C SER A 221 5.30 -2.70 1.15
N HIS A 222 6.41 -2.24 1.69
CA HIS A 222 7.73 -2.31 1.06
C HIS A 222 8.62 -3.42 1.63
N SER A 223 8.22 -4.10 2.70
CA SER A 223 8.98 -5.20 3.31
C SER A 223 8.34 -6.58 3.12
N LEU A 224 7.01 -6.66 3.02
CA LEU A 224 6.30 -7.90 2.75
C LEU A 224 6.67 -8.44 1.34
N GLY A 225 7.09 -9.69 1.28
CA GLY A 225 7.61 -10.34 0.09
C GLY A 225 9.12 -10.22 -0.10
N THR A 226 9.75 -9.15 0.40
CA THR A 226 11.18 -8.86 0.21
C THR A 226 12.05 -9.14 1.44
N HIS A 227 11.47 -9.16 2.63
CA HIS A 227 12.17 -9.35 3.91
C HIS A 227 11.59 -10.50 4.72
N GLY A 228 12.38 -10.97 5.67
CA GLY A 228 12.01 -11.99 6.63
C GLY A 228 11.94 -13.41 6.08
N PRO A 229 11.69 -14.39 6.95
CA PRO A 229 11.60 -15.79 6.54
C PRO A 229 10.53 -15.98 5.47
N ARG A 230 10.91 -16.55 4.32
CA ARG A 230 10.01 -16.77 3.17
C ARG A 230 9.34 -15.50 2.63
N GLY A 231 9.83 -14.30 2.98
CA GLY A 231 9.24 -13.03 2.59
C GLY A 231 8.10 -12.54 3.49
N ALA A 232 8.01 -13.01 4.72
CA ALA A 232 6.93 -12.66 5.65
C ALA A 232 7.02 -11.23 6.24
N GLY A 233 7.98 -10.42 5.81
CA GLY A 233 8.15 -9.01 6.18
C GLY A 233 9.16 -8.76 7.30
N LEU A 234 9.46 -7.48 7.56
CA LEU A 234 10.42 -7.04 8.59
C LEU A 234 9.96 -7.38 10.01
N VAL A 235 8.68 -7.28 10.31
CA VAL A 235 8.14 -7.67 11.62
C VAL A 235 8.43 -9.15 11.89
N ALA A 236 8.28 -10.01 10.87
CA ALA A 236 8.60 -11.43 11.00
C ALA A 236 10.11 -11.68 11.05
N ALA A 237 10.92 -10.88 10.35
CA ALA A 237 12.39 -10.96 10.43
C ALA A 237 12.92 -10.71 11.84
N LEU A 238 12.23 -9.85 12.61
CA LEU A 238 12.60 -9.48 13.97
C LEU A 238 11.89 -10.33 15.04
N GLY A 239 11.04 -11.29 14.66
CA GLY A 239 10.28 -12.11 15.59
C GLY A 239 9.22 -11.35 16.40
N LEU A 240 8.65 -10.28 15.83
CA LEU A 240 7.73 -9.36 16.51
C LEU A 240 6.24 -9.61 16.19
N GLN A 241 5.90 -10.71 15.51
CA GLN A 241 4.54 -10.96 15.01
C GLN A 241 3.49 -10.91 16.14
N ASP A 242 3.83 -11.44 17.31
CA ASP A 242 2.93 -11.51 18.47
C ASP A 242 2.92 -10.21 19.29
N ARG A 243 3.72 -9.21 18.90
CA ARG A 243 3.89 -7.96 19.66
C ARG A 243 3.42 -6.72 18.88
N VAL A 244 3.29 -6.80 17.57
CA VAL A 244 2.71 -5.75 16.72
C VAL A 244 1.20 -5.97 16.65
N HIS A 245 0.41 -4.96 17.02
CA HIS A 245 -1.04 -5.10 17.08
C HIS A 245 -1.67 -5.32 15.70
N PHE A 246 -1.24 -4.53 14.70
CA PHE A 246 -1.72 -4.63 13.34
C PHE A 246 -0.57 -4.43 12.35
N ARG A 247 -0.52 -5.28 11.35
CA ARG A 247 0.36 -5.14 10.20
C ARG A 247 -0.50 -4.92 8.98
N THR A 248 -0.17 -3.95 8.16
CA THR A 248 -0.81 -3.73 6.87
C THR A 248 0.20 -3.90 5.75
N ALA A 249 -0.25 -4.19 4.55
CA ALA A 249 0.60 -4.13 3.37
C ALA A 249 -0.21 -3.91 2.09
N SER A 250 0.35 -3.16 1.16
CA SER A 250 -0.09 -3.13 -0.23
C SER A 250 0.48 -4.33 -0.98
N LEU A 251 -0.37 -5.14 -1.57
CA LEU A 251 0.03 -6.27 -2.41
C LEU A 251 0.42 -5.85 -3.84
N ALA A 252 0.34 -4.54 -4.15
CA ALA A 252 0.76 -3.98 -5.43
C ALA A 252 2.28 -3.76 -5.56
N LYS A 253 3.06 -4.34 -4.65
CA LYS A 253 4.52 -4.28 -4.60
C LYS A 253 5.10 -5.65 -4.96
N ALA A 254 5.76 -6.32 -4.04
CA ALA A 254 6.37 -7.63 -4.27
C ALA A 254 5.40 -8.74 -4.71
N PHE A 255 4.10 -8.59 -4.49
CA PHE A 255 3.07 -9.53 -4.95
C PHE A 255 2.47 -9.18 -6.33
N ALA A 256 2.86 -8.06 -6.92
CA ALA A 256 2.48 -7.57 -8.26
C ALA A 256 0.97 -7.61 -8.56
N GLY A 257 0.10 -7.43 -7.56
CA GLY A 257 -1.36 -7.45 -7.73
C GLY A 257 -2.06 -6.36 -6.91
N ARG A 258 -3.25 -5.98 -7.28
CA ARG A 258 -3.97 -4.85 -6.68
C ARG A 258 -4.86 -5.30 -5.52
N ALA A 259 -4.29 -5.36 -4.33
CA ALA A 259 -5.03 -5.56 -3.07
C ALA A 259 -4.24 -4.96 -1.89
N GLY A 260 -4.86 -4.99 -0.72
CA GLY A 260 -4.22 -4.75 0.57
C GLY A 260 -4.51 -5.88 1.54
N VAL A 261 -3.67 -6.06 2.54
CA VAL A 261 -3.86 -7.03 3.61
C VAL A 261 -3.69 -6.36 4.97
N ILE A 262 -4.46 -6.80 5.97
CA ILE A 262 -4.35 -6.41 7.37
C ILE A 262 -4.26 -7.70 8.19
N THR A 263 -3.27 -7.84 9.08
CA THR A 263 -3.26 -8.92 10.07
C THR A 263 -4.05 -8.52 11.31
N CYS A 264 -4.83 -9.44 11.88
CA CYS A 264 -5.66 -9.17 13.04
C CYS A 264 -6.02 -10.45 13.80
N SER A 265 -6.77 -10.30 14.90
CA SER A 265 -7.50 -11.40 15.50
C SER A 265 -8.84 -11.64 14.79
N SER A 266 -9.37 -12.85 14.86
CA SER A 266 -10.68 -13.20 14.29
C SER A 266 -11.81 -12.34 14.88
N LYS A 267 -11.70 -11.98 16.16
CA LYS A 267 -12.66 -11.06 16.80
C LYS A 267 -12.60 -9.66 16.20
N PHE A 268 -11.40 -9.15 15.95
CA PHE A 268 -11.22 -7.82 15.33
C PHE A 268 -11.71 -7.81 13.89
N LYS A 269 -11.53 -8.89 13.15
CA LYS A 269 -12.05 -9.03 11.77
C LYS A 269 -13.56 -8.79 11.71
N GLY A 270 -14.34 -9.40 12.62
CA GLY A 270 -15.78 -9.16 12.69
C GLY A 270 -16.12 -7.71 12.99
N TYR A 271 -15.39 -7.06 13.90
CA TYR A 271 -15.54 -5.65 14.22
C TYR A 271 -15.19 -4.77 13.02
N PHE A 272 -14.04 -4.99 12.38
CA PHE A 272 -13.61 -4.24 11.19
C PHE A 272 -14.63 -4.32 10.05
N LEU A 273 -15.16 -5.50 9.75
CA LEU A 273 -16.16 -5.67 8.69
C LEU A 273 -17.49 -4.95 8.99
N SER A 274 -17.77 -4.67 10.26
CA SER A 274 -18.98 -3.93 10.68
C SER A 274 -18.80 -2.41 10.71
N GLU A 275 -17.56 -1.92 10.86
CA GLU A 275 -17.29 -0.50 11.10
C GLU A 275 -16.49 0.18 9.97
N SER A 276 -15.69 -0.58 9.22
CA SER A 276 -14.83 -0.03 8.18
C SER A 276 -15.63 0.38 6.93
N ARG A 277 -15.73 1.67 6.67
CA ARG A 277 -16.43 2.18 5.46
C ARG A 277 -15.81 1.65 4.16
N PRO A 278 -14.48 1.59 3.97
CA PRO A 278 -13.90 0.94 2.80
C PRO A 278 -14.32 -0.52 2.61
N ALA A 279 -14.50 -1.28 3.69
CA ALA A 279 -14.95 -2.67 3.59
C ALA A 279 -16.46 -2.78 3.30
N ILE A 280 -17.28 -1.91 3.91
CA ILE A 280 -18.74 -1.96 3.78
C ILE A 280 -19.21 -1.44 2.43
N PHE A 281 -18.65 -0.32 1.97
CA PHE A 281 -19.16 0.45 0.82
C PHE A 281 -18.34 0.26 -0.45
N SER A 282 -17.56 -0.82 -0.56
CA SER A 282 -16.88 -1.20 -1.78
C SER A 282 -16.96 -2.71 -2.02
N SER A 283 -16.69 -3.14 -3.25
CA SER A 283 -16.81 -4.54 -3.63
C SER A 283 -15.64 -5.37 -3.12
N CYS A 284 -15.85 -6.66 -2.91
CA CYS A 284 -14.80 -7.64 -2.64
C CYS A 284 -13.83 -7.77 -3.83
N LEU A 285 -12.74 -8.51 -3.63
CA LEU A 285 -11.79 -8.82 -4.70
C LEU A 285 -12.44 -9.73 -5.74
N LEU A 286 -12.06 -9.54 -7.00
CA LEU A 286 -12.53 -10.35 -8.11
C LEU A 286 -11.88 -11.75 -8.07
N ARG A 287 -12.57 -12.75 -8.59
CA ARG A 287 -12.11 -14.13 -8.56
C ARG A 287 -10.72 -14.34 -9.17
N HIS A 288 -10.43 -13.66 -10.25
CA HIS A 288 -9.12 -13.74 -10.89
C HIS A 288 -8.02 -13.05 -10.10
N GLU A 289 -8.34 -11.99 -9.33
CA GLU A 289 -7.41 -11.37 -8.37
C GLU A 289 -7.11 -12.34 -7.21
N LEU A 290 -8.14 -13.00 -6.68
CA LEU A 290 -7.97 -14.02 -5.63
C LEU A 290 -7.08 -15.18 -6.10
N ALA A 291 -7.29 -15.67 -7.33
CA ALA A 291 -6.47 -16.74 -7.92
C ALA A 291 -5.01 -16.31 -8.14
N TRP A 292 -4.79 -15.05 -8.52
CA TRP A 292 -3.45 -14.47 -8.59
C TRP A 292 -2.76 -14.54 -7.25
N PHE A 293 -3.38 -14.03 -6.20
CA PHE A 293 -2.78 -13.97 -4.87
C PHE A 293 -2.61 -15.33 -4.23
N ASP A 294 -3.52 -16.26 -4.48
CA ASP A 294 -3.37 -17.64 -3.98
C ASP A 294 -2.10 -18.28 -4.53
N ALA A 295 -1.82 -18.14 -5.82
CA ALA A 295 -0.59 -18.61 -6.43
C ALA A 295 0.63 -17.76 -6.02
N ALA A 296 0.47 -16.44 -5.88
CA ALA A 296 1.57 -15.53 -5.55
C ALA A 296 2.13 -15.76 -4.15
N ILE A 297 1.31 -16.11 -3.15
CA ILE A 297 1.80 -16.43 -1.80
C ILE A 297 2.79 -17.59 -1.86
N ASP A 298 2.45 -18.67 -2.55
CA ASP A 298 3.30 -19.86 -2.65
C ASP A 298 4.59 -19.53 -3.42
N PHE A 299 4.47 -18.76 -4.50
CA PHE A 299 5.60 -18.32 -5.29
C PHE A 299 6.55 -17.43 -4.47
N VAL A 300 6.03 -16.39 -3.82
CA VAL A 300 6.81 -15.49 -2.96
C VAL A 300 7.47 -16.27 -1.83
N ALA A 301 6.75 -17.20 -1.20
CA ALA A 301 7.31 -18.02 -0.14
C ALA A 301 8.53 -18.87 -0.60
N ALA A 302 8.59 -19.24 -1.86
CA ALA A 302 9.69 -20.01 -2.46
C ALA A 302 10.76 -19.15 -3.14
N ALA A 303 10.62 -17.82 -3.20
CA ALA A 303 11.44 -16.91 -4.00
C ALA A 303 12.69 -16.38 -3.27
N ASP A 304 13.35 -17.19 -2.41
CA ASP A 304 14.53 -16.76 -1.66
C ASP A 304 15.68 -16.28 -2.56
N GLU A 305 15.90 -16.94 -3.69
CA GLU A 305 16.94 -16.54 -4.65
C GLU A 305 16.65 -15.13 -5.23
N ARG A 306 15.37 -14.81 -5.53
CA ARG A 306 15.00 -13.48 -6.04
C ARG A 306 15.20 -12.41 -4.95
N ARG A 307 14.88 -12.70 -3.69
CA ARG A 307 15.13 -11.81 -2.55
C ARG A 307 16.60 -11.50 -2.38
N VAL A 308 17.44 -12.55 -2.36
CA VAL A 308 18.91 -12.39 -2.27
C VAL A 308 19.44 -11.56 -3.43
N ALA A 309 19.00 -11.87 -4.66
CA ALA A 309 19.42 -11.12 -5.85
C ALA A 309 18.98 -9.65 -5.81
N LEU A 310 17.78 -9.36 -5.29
CA LEU A 310 17.28 -8.00 -5.10
C LEU A 310 18.19 -7.19 -4.17
N HIS A 311 18.49 -7.74 -2.98
CA HIS A 311 19.35 -7.05 -2.00
C HIS A 311 20.78 -6.88 -2.50
N ILE A 312 21.37 -7.88 -3.12
CA ILE A 312 22.71 -7.76 -3.73
C ILE A 312 22.74 -6.63 -4.77
N LYS A 313 21.75 -6.59 -5.66
CA LYS A 313 21.68 -5.55 -6.70
C LYS A 313 21.45 -4.16 -6.10
N ALA A 314 20.62 -4.04 -5.07
CA ALA A 314 20.38 -2.78 -4.39
C ALA A 314 21.66 -2.25 -3.73
N CYS A 315 22.40 -3.09 -3.01
CA CYS A 315 23.70 -2.74 -2.43
C CYS A 315 24.69 -2.28 -3.49
N ALA A 316 24.88 -3.08 -4.54
CA ALA A 316 25.81 -2.75 -5.62
C ALA A 316 25.45 -1.40 -6.30
N LEU A 317 24.15 -1.18 -6.57
CA LEU A 317 23.71 0.08 -7.18
C LEU A 317 23.95 1.29 -6.26
N ARG A 318 23.76 1.15 -4.94
CA ARG A 318 24.08 2.21 -3.97
C ARG A 318 25.56 2.57 -3.99
N GLU A 319 26.42 1.55 -3.97
CA GLU A 319 27.88 1.72 -3.99
C GLU A 319 28.33 2.45 -5.28
N GLU A 320 27.82 2.03 -6.43
CA GLU A 320 28.15 2.63 -7.73
C GLU A 320 27.64 4.09 -7.81
N LEU A 321 26.42 4.38 -7.37
CA LEU A 321 25.89 5.74 -7.34
C LEU A 321 26.71 6.65 -6.43
N GLY A 322 27.10 6.15 -5.23
CA GLY A 322 27.98 6.87 -4.33
C GLY A 322 29.36 7.13 -4.93
N ALA A 323 29.96 6.14 -5.62
CA ALA A 323 31.22 6.29 -6.32
C ALA A 323 31.16 7.31 -7.48
N LEU A 324 29.99 7.46 -8.10
CA LEU A 324 29.72 8.50 -9.10
C LEU A 324 29.48 9.91 -8.50
N GLY A 325 29.46 10.04 -7.18
CA GLY A 325 29.31 11.31 -6.46
C GLY A 325 27.85 11.72 -6.21
N TYR A 326 26.88 10.81 -6.39
CA TYR A 326 25.51 11.09 -6.01
C TYR A 326 25.35 10.99 -4.49
N ASN A 327 24.53 11.89 -3.92
CA ASN A 327 24.12 11.81 -2.53
C ASN A 327 22.98 10.77 -2.42
N VAL A 328 23.33 9.58 -1.98
CA VAL A 328 22.38 8.46 -1.86
C VAL A 328 21.85 8.44 -0.43
N SER A 329 20.55 8.36 -0.26
CA SER A 329 19.91 8.26 1.07
C SER A 329 20.48 7.13 1.92
N ASP A 330 20.49 7.29 3.23
CA ASP A 330 21.02 6.32 4.21
C ASP A 330 20.21 5.00 4.29
N GLY A 331 19.12 4.87 3.56
CA GLY A 331 18.34 3.64 3.49
C GLY A 331 19.20 2.47 2.98
N THR A 332 18.91 1.28 3.44
CA THR A 332 19.74 0.09 3.18
C THR A 332 19.12 -0.86 2.17
N GLU A 333 17.86 -0.68 1.84
CA GLU A 333 17.08 -1.70 1.17
C GLU A 333 16.90 -1.39 -0.34
N GLN A 334 15.96 -2.05 -1.00
CA GLN A 334 15.72 -1.92 -2.43
C GLN A 334 15.19 -0.54 -2.87
N ILE A 335 14.86 0.35 -1.95
CA ILE A 335 14.45 1.71 -2.25
C ILE A 335 15.68 2.62 -2.15
N ILE A 336 16.00 3.31 -3.22
CA ILE A 336 17.16 4.19 -3.33
C ILE A 336 16.67 5.57 -3.73
N ALA A 337 16.85 6.55 -2.85
CA ALA A 337 16.60 7.94 -3.17
C ALA A 337 17.92 8.68 -3.40
N LEU A 338 17.90 9.59 -4.36
CA LEU A 338 18.99 10.54 -4.59
C LEU A 338 18.57 11.88 -3.98
N GLU A 339 19.36 12.37 -3.04
CA GLU A 339 19.13 13.65 -2.40
C GLU A 339 19.82 14.79 -3.20
N ALA A 340 19.09 15.88 -3.42
CA ALA A 340 19.57 17.02 -4.19
C ALA A 340 20.36 18.02 -3.33
#